data_58ba101c6a059d0ee3e231ac4ec7366c
#
_entry.id   58ba101c6a059d0ee3e231ac4ec7366c
#
_cell.length_a   1.000
_cell.length_b   1.000
_cell.length_c   1.000
_cell.angle_alpha   90.00
_cell.angle_beta   90.00
_cell.angle_gamma   90.00
#
_symmetry.space_group_name_H-M   'P 1'
#
loop_
_entity.id
_entity.type
_entity.pdbx_description
1 polymer ?
#
loop_
_entity_poly.entity_id
_entity_poly.type
_entity_poly.pdbx_seq_one_letter_code
_entity_poly.pdbx_strand_id
1 'polypeptide(L)'
;MIRNIVFLISICTLGLNVFANDSSAILQAKSGYKISKGDVLNVRVLNEPECTVNSTVSSNGNIRLFYLGPTKVAGYTINELEQKLQKDYLEKGIFRNASVIVQIASYKKNFVFLSGSFIRPGPFALPAEATAMNIVELINLAGGFSPIADKKKVVVTRDYYGTDGGVTESKSFEVNVQAMISGNTKIKGQKWWVYPGDQLNVKERLF
;
A
#
# COMPACT_ATOMS: atom_id res chain seq x y z
N MET A 1 -12.21 -69.16 -29.01
CA MET A 1 -12.47 -67.94 -29.75
C MET A 1 -13.14 -66.93 -28.85
N ILE A 2 -12.34 -66.09 -28.19
CA ILE A 2 -12.84 -65.03 -27.32
C ILE A 2 -12.11 -63.75 -27.75
N ARG A 3 -12.87 -62.81 -28.34
CA ARG A 3 -12.37 -61.55 -28.89
C ARG A 3 -12.35 -60.50 -27.75
N ASN A 4 -11.17 -60.07 -27.35
CA ASN A 4 -10.99 -58.94 -26.41
C ASN A 4 -11.36 -57.64 -27.13
N ILE A 5 -12.37 -56.94 -26.61
CA ILE A 5 -12.68 -55.57 -26.93
C ILE A 5 -11.97 -54.69 -25.92
N VAL A 6 -10.93 -54.00 -26.38
CA VAL A 6 -10.24 -52.96 -25.58
C VAL A 6 -11.00 -51.66 -25.74
N PHE A 7 -11.65 -51.20 -24.66
CA PHE A 7 -12.25 -49.90 -24.56
C PHE A 7 -11.17 -48.85 -24.28
N LEU A 8 -10.86 -48.03 -25.28
CA LEU A 8 -10.00 -46.86 -25.14
C LEU A 8 -10.81 -45.75 -24.49
N ILE A 9 -10.62 -45.53 -23.19
CA ILE A 9 -11.14 -44.38 -22.49
C ILE A 9 -10.19 -43.20 -22.78
N SER A 10 -10.63 -42.31 -23.67
CA SER A 10 -9.97 -41.03 -23.92
C SER A 10 -10.29 -40.10 -22.73
N ILE A 11 -9.31 -39.93 -21.84
CA ILE A 11 -9.37 -38.97 -20.76
C ILE A 11 -9.05 -37.60 -21.40
N CYS A 12 -10.12 -36.84 -21.68
CA CYS A 12 -10.02 -35.43 -22.05
C CYS A 12 -9.63 -34.64 -20.79
N THR A 13 -8.34 -34.42 -20.57
CA THR A 13 -7.86 -33.50 -19.55
C THR A 13 -8.20 -32.06 -19.98
N LEU A 14 -9.31 -31.53 -19.52
CA LEU A 14 -9.53 -30.09 -19.52
C LEU A 14 -8.44 -29.45 -18.70
N GLY A 15 -7.45 -28.89 -19.37
CA GLY A 15 -6.48 -27.99 -18.77
C GLY A 15 -7.23 -26.76 -18.23
N LEU A 16 -7.46 -26.74 -16.93
CA LEU A 16 -7.77 -25.51 -16.21
C LEU A 16 -6.55 -24.62 -16.35
N ASN A 17 -6.60 -23.71 -17.36
CA ASN A 17 -5.74 -22.55 -17.37
C ASN A 17 -6.13 -21.70 -16.15
N VAL A 18 -5.47 -21.93 -15.04
CA VAL A 18 -5.40 -20.97 -13.95
C VAL A 18 -4.68 -19.77 -14.53
N PHE A 19 -5.45 -18.79 -14.99
CA PHE A 19 -4.93 -17.46 -15.24
C PHE A 19 -4.42 -16.97 -13.88
N ALA A 20 -3.13 -17.11 -13.66
CA ALA A 20 -2.45 -16.39 -12.60
C ALA A 20 -2.71 -14.92 -12.90
N ASN A 21 -3.60 -14.34 -12.11
CA ASN A 21 -3.93 -12.92 -12.15
C ASN A 21 -2.70 -12.16 -11.65
N ASP A 22 -1.72 -11.97 -12.54
CA ASP A 22 -0.50 -11.20 -12.28
C ASP A 22 -0.80 -9.69 -12.32
N SER A 23 -1.87 -9.32 -11.64
CA SER A 23 -2.33 -7.95 -11.51
C SER A 23 -1.76 -7.33 -10.25
N SER A 24 -0.45 -7.15 -10.24
CA SER A 24 0.17 -6.25 -9.28
C SER A 24 -0.08 -4.79 -9.71
N ALA A 25 -1.36 -4.39 -9.75
CA ALA A 25 -1.75 -2.99 -9.89
C ALA A 25 -1.33 -2.17 -8.67
N ILE A 26 -1.07 -2.87 -7.56
CA ILE A 26 -0.68 -2.32 -6.26
C ILE A 26 0.63 -2.95 -5.82
N LEU A 27 1.61 -2.14 -5.47
CA LEU A 27 2.82 -2.60 -4.80
C LEU A 27 2.58 -2.67 -3.30
N GLN A 28 2.60 -3.89 -2.77
CA GLN A 28 2.56 -4.15 -1.33
C GLN A 28 3.97 -4.38 -0.80
N ALA A 29 4.17 -4.14 0.48
CA ALA A 29 5.44 -4.42 1.13
C ALA A 29 5.72 -5.94 1.15
N LYS A 30 6.77 -6.38 0.45
CA LYS A 30 7.14 -7.82 0.34
C LYS A 30 7.50 -8.49 1.67
N SER A 31 7.88 -7.71 2.69
CA SER A 31 8.35 -8.20 4.00
C SER A 31 7.32 -8.07 5.13
N GLY A 32 6.04 -7.92 4.79
CA GLY A 32 5.01 -7.55 5.74
C GLY A 32 4.94 -6.02 5.97
N TYR A 33 3.80 -5.56 6.42
CA TYR A 33 3.60 -4.14 6.71
C TYR A 33 4.47 -3.71 7.88
N LYS A 34 5.20 -2.61 7.74
CA LYS A 34 5.93 -1.94 8.81
C LYS A 34 5.12 -0.77 9.33
N ILE A 35 4.89 -0.78 10.62
CA ILE A 35 4.15 0.27 11.34
C ILE A 35 4.73 1.64 10.98
N SER A 36 3.86 2.54 10.58
CA SER A 36 4.20 3.88 10.12
C SER A 36 3.72 4.95 11.11
N LYS A 37 4.36 6.11 11.06
CA LYS A 37 3.89 7.29 11.81
C LYS A 37 2.48 7.66 11.34
N GLY A 38 1.56 7.86 12.27
CA GLY A 38 0.16 8.15 12.00
C GLY A 38 -0.76 6.92 11.99
N ASP A 39 -0.23 5.70 12.04
CA ASP A 39 -1.04 4.51 12.29
C ASP A 39 -1.62 4.53 13.70
N VAL A 40 -2.78 3.91 13.87
CA VAL A 40 -3.38 3.70 15.19
C VAL A 40 -3.19 2.26 15.59
N LEU A 41 -2.51 2.04 16.71
CA LEU A 41 -2.26 0.71 17.25
C LEU A 41 -3.14 0.43 18.45
N ASN A 42 -3.69 -0.77 18.52
CA ASN A 42 -4.25 -1.35 19.72
C ASN A 42 -3.25 -2.36 20.28
N VAL A 43 -2.73 -2.09 21.47
CA VAL A 43 -1.76 -2.93 22.18
C VAL A 43 -2.41 -3.44 23.44
N ARG A 44 -2.41 -4.75 23.64
CA ARG A 44 -2.96 -5.41 24.82
C ARG A 44 -1.93 -6.33 25.46
N VAL A 45 -1.89 -6.33 26.78
CA VAL A 45 -1.15 -7.33 27.54
C VAL A 45 -2.16 -8.34 28.08
N LEU A 46 -1.97 -9.62 27.81
CA LEU A 46 -2.88 -10.69 28.26
C LEU A 46 -2.90 -10.72 29.78
N ASN A 47 -4.10 -10.87 30.35
CA ASN A 47 -4.41 -10.87 31.77
C ASN A 47 -4.17 -9.53 32.50
N GLU A 48 -3.84 -8.46 31.76
CA GLU A 48 -3.63 -7.12 32.31
C GLU A 48 -4.48 -6.11 31.50
N PRO A 49 -5.81 -6.09 31.66
CA PRO A 49 -6.70 -5.26 30.86
C PRO A 49 -6.44 -3.75 31.00
N GLU A 50 -5.93 -3.31 32.13
CA GLU A 50 -5.52 -1.93 32.38
C GLU A 50 -4.34 -1.48 31.53
N CYS A 51 -3.55 -2.43 31.00
CA CYS A 51 -2.44 -2.16 30.08
C CYS A 51 -2.87 -2.06 28.63
N THR A 52 -4.19 -2.10 28.33
CA THR A 52 -4.68 -1.93 26.98
C THR A 52 -4.56 -0.47 26.54
N VAL A 53 -3.87 -0.26 25.42
CA VAL A 53 -3.63 1.07 24.85
C VAL A 53 -4.13 1.10 23.41
N ASN A 54 -4.95 2.12 23.10
CA ASN A 54 -5.29 2.48 21.72
C ASN A 54 -4.68 3.86 21.44
N SER A 55 -3.63 3.92 20.64
CA SER A 55 -2.85 5.14 20.45
C SER A 55 -2.34 5.30 19.04
N THR A 56 -2.31 6.57 18.58
CA THR A 56 -1.69 6.94 17.29
C THR A 56 -0.18 7.01 17.44
N VAL A 57 0.52 6.42 16.46
CA VAL A 57 1.98 6.51 16.35
C VAL A 57 2.37 7.96 16.07
N SER A 58 3.13 8.55 16.98
CA SER A 58 3.53 9.96 16.92
C SER A 58 4.48 10.25 15.75
N SER A 59 4.73 11.54 15.47
CA SER A 59 5.71 11.99 14.47
C SER A 59 7.13 11.45 14.73
N ASN A 60 7.47 11.19 16.01
CA ASN A 60 8.75 10.56 16.40
C ASN A 60 8.72 9.03 16.23
N GLY A 61 7.57 8.45 15.87
CA GLY A 61 7.40 7.02 15.69
C GLY A 61 7.23 6.23 16.99
N ASN A 62 6.77 6.89 18.05
CA ASN A 62 6.56 6.30 19.36
C ASN A 62 5.07 6.24 19.70
N ILE A 63 4.68 5.30 20.57
CA ILE A 63 3.44 5.34 21.34
C ILE A 63 3.78 5.32 22.84
N ARG A 64 2.85 5.76 23.67
CA ARG A 64 3.00 5.67 25.13
C ARG A 64 2.32 4.41 25.62
N LEU A 65 3.08 3.53 26.25
CA LEU A 65 2.60 2.29 26.86
C LEU A 65 2.63 2.39 28.38
N PHE A 66 1.71 1.68 29.05
CA PHE A 66 1.72 1.58 30.49
C PHE A 66 3.03 0.94 30.98
N TYR A 67 3.60 1.49 32.03
CA TYR A 67 4.86 1.10 32.69
C TYR A 67 6.12 1.24 31.80
N LEU A 68 6.04 1.10 30.48
CA LEU A 68 7.18 1.28 29.56
C LEU A 68 7.43 2.75 29.20
N GLY A 69 6.37 3.59 29.24
CA GLY A 69 6.43 4.97 28.79
C GLY A 69 6.49 5.11 27.25
N PRO A 70 7.15 6.17 26.72
CA PRO A 70 7.31 6.37 25.28
C PRO A 70 8.16 5.26 24.66
N THR A 71 7.57 4.48 23.75
CA THR A 71 8.22 3.31 23.17
C THR A 71 8.21 3.41 21.66
N LYS A 72 9.37 3.16 21.02
CA LYS A 72 9.52 3.16 19.56
C LYS A 72 8.79 1.97 18.96
N VAL A 73 7.87 2.25 18.02
CA VAL A 73 7.07 1.25 17.33
C VAL A 73 7.14 1.37 15.80
N ALA A 74 7.40 2.56 15.27
CA ALA A 74 7.53 2.75 13.83
C ALA A 74 8.73 2.01 13.27
N GLY A 75 8.54 1.35 12.11
CA GLY A 75 9.55 0.56 11.41
C GLY A 75 9.56 -0.92 11.76
N TYR A 76 8.87 -1.34 12.82
CA TYR A 76 8.68 -2.76 13.16
C TYR A 76 7.46 -3.34 12.43
N THR A 77 7.50 -4.62 12.12
CA THR A 77 6.30 -5.41 11.83
C THR A 77 5.54 -5.68 13.12
N ILE A 78 4.29 -6.15 13.03
CA ILE A 78 3.49 -6.51 14.23
C ILE A 78 4.24 -7.55 15.06
N ASN A 79 4.72 -8.63 14.44
CA ASN A 79 5.40 -9.72 15.14
C ASN A 79 6.71 -9.26 15.81
N GLU A 80 7.52 -8.45 15.12
CA GLU A 80 8.74 -7.89 15.69
C GLU A 80 8.44 -6.99 16.89
N LEU A 81 7.36 -6.21 16.82
CA LEU A 81 6.94 -5.34 17.91
C LEU A 81 6.43 -6.13 19.11
N GLU A 82 5.62 -7.17 18.90
CA GLU A 82 5.15 -8.05 19.97
C GLU A 82 6.32 -8.66 20.74
N GLN A 83 7.29 -9.23 20.02
CA GLN A 83 8.48 -9.83 20.62
C GLN A 83 9.30 -8.79 21.41
N LYS A 84 9.48 -7.60 20.82
CA LYS A 84 10.19 -6.50 21.47
C LYS A 84 9.50 -6.08 22.77
N LEU A 85 8.18 -5.89 22.74
CA LEU A 85 7.43 -5.44 23.91
C LEU A 85 7.41 -6.50 25.01
N GLN A 86 7.27 -7.78 24.66
CA GLN A 86 7.37 -8.88 25.62
C GLN A 86 8.72 -8.86 26.33
N LYS A 87 9.80 -8.71 25.55
CA LYS A 87 11.16 -8.60 26.10
C LYS A 87 11.32 -7.38 27.00
N ASP A 88 10.86 -6.19 26.56
CA ASP A 88 10.96 -4.95 27.33
C ASP A 88 10.23 -5.04 28.69
N TYR A 89 9.04 -5.67 28.74
CA TYR A 89 8.29 -5.90 29.99
C TYR A 89 8.99 -6.87 30.93
N LEU A 90 9.59 -7.95 30.41
CA LEU A 90 10.34 -8.93 31.20
C LEU A 90 11.64 -8.33 31.76
N GLU A 91 12.44 -7.65 30.92
CA GLU A 91 13.74 -7.08 31.33
C GLU A 91 13.60 -5.99 32.39
N LYS A 92 12.51 -5.21 32.31
CA LYS A 92 12.21 -4.20 33.35
C LYS A 92 11.58 -4.79 34.62
N GLY A 93 11.35 -6.09 34.67
CA GLY A 93 10.76 -6.76 35.83
C GLY A 93 9.30 -6.37 36.08
N ILE A 94 8.58 -5.82 35.09
CA ILE A 94 7.20 -5.37 35.24
C ILE A 94 6.26 -6.56 35.35
N PHE A 95 6.44 -7.53 34.46
CA PHE A 95 5.70 -8.79 34.45
C PHE A 95 6.66 -9.97 34.42
N ARG A 96 6.30 -11.05 35.13
CA ARG A 96 7.07 -12.31 35.08
C ARG A 96 6.86 -13.11 33.82
N ASN A 97 5.68 -12.93 33.20
CA ASN A 97 5.31 -13.53 31.93
C ASN A 97 4.39 -12.52 31.21
N ALA A 98 4.90 -11.90 30.16
CA ALA A 98 4.15 -10.92 29.39
C ALA A 98 3.81 -11.53 28.02
N SER A 99 2.52 -11.70 27.73
CA SER A 99 2.04 -11.98 26.39
C SER A 99 1.40 -10.72 25.82
N VAL A 100 2.03 -10.15 24.80
CA VAL A 100 1.58 -8.88 24.18
C VAL A 100 0.96 -9.18 22.84
N ILE A 101 -0.21 -8.59 22.58
CA ILE A 101 -0.91 -8.65 21.30
C ILE A 101 -0.96 -7.24 20.73
N VAL A 102 -0.49 -7.09 19.50
CA VAL A 102 -0.51 -5.82 18.77
C VAL A 102 -1.41 -5.94 17.54
N GLN A 103 -2.33 -5.01 17.38
CA GLN A 103 -3.19 -4.91 16.20
C GLN A 103 -3.16 -3.49 15.65
N ILE A 104 -3.21 -3.36 14.32
CA ILE A 104 -3.41 -2.07 13.67
C ILE A 104 -4.91 -1.79 13.65
N ALA A 105 -5.36 -0.84 14.48
CA ALA A 105 -6.76 -0.43 14.54
C ALA A 105 -7.13 0.46 13.34
N SER A 106 -6.19 1.27 12.86
CA SER A 106 -6.36 2.09 11.65
C SER A 106 -4.99 2.40 11.05
N TYR A 107 -4.89 2.28 9.74
CA TYR A 107 -3.70 2.68 8.99
C TYR A 107 -3.69 4.19 8.74
N LYS A 108 -2.51 4.79 8.66
CA LYS A 108 -2.33 6.13 8.13
C LYS A 108 -2.94 6.20 6.72
N LYS A 109 -3.78 7.20 6.48
CA LYS A 109 -4.33 7.44 5.14
C LYS A 109 -3.27 8.04 4.23
N ASN A 110 -2.93 7.31 3.18
CA ASN A 110 -2.01 7.75 2.14
C ASN A 110 -2.83 8.26 0.95
N PHE A 111 -2.65 9.53 0.57
CA PHE A 111 -3.39 10.14 -0.54
C PHE A 111 -2.47 10.43 -1.71
N VAL A 112 -3.05 10.38 -2.91
CA VAL A 112 -2.55 10.98 -4.14
C VAL A 112 -3.56 12.04 -4.57
N PHE A 113 -3.10 13.16 -5.09
CA PHE A 113 -3.98 14.28 -5.45
C PHE A 113 -4.14 14.36 -6.96
N LEU A 114 -5.38 14.37 -7.43
CA LEU A 114 -5.73 14.52 -8.85
C LEU A 114 -6.29 15.92 -9.10
N SER A 115 -5.79 16.62 -10.11
CA SER A 115 -6.21 17.96 -10.47
C SER A 115 -6.33 18.11 -12.00
N GLY A 116 -7.15 19.09 -12.44
CA GLY A 116 -7.40 19.33 -13.85
C GLY A 116 -8.47 18.42 -14.44
N SER A 117 -8.30 17.99 -15.69
CA SER A 117 -9.32 17.34 -16.51
C SER A 117 -9.51 15.84 -16.23
N PHE A 118 -9.65 15.47 -14.94
CA PHE A 118 -10.18 14.17 -14.52
C PHE A 118 -11.71 14.25 -14.33
N ILE A 119 -12.40 13.11 -14.39
CA ILE A 119 -13.85 13.05 -14.09
C ILE A 119 -14.09 13.37 -12.61
N ARG A 120 -13.26 12.84 -11.72
CA ARG A 120 -13.32 13.12 -10.28
C ARG A 120 -11.95 13.63 -9.81
N PRO A 121 -11.68 14.94 -9.88
CA PRO A 121 -10.48 15.51 -9.27
C PRO A 121 -10.60 15.49 -7.74
N GLY A 122 -9.48 15.52 -7.04
CA GLY A 122 -9.41 15.54 -5.57
C GLY A 122 -8.44 14.54 -4.98
N PRO A 123 -8.45 14.36 -3.66
CA PRO A 123 -7.63 13.39 -2.98
C PRO A 123 -8.17 11.96 -3.16
N PHE A 124 -7.30 11.04 -3.57
CA PHE A 124 -7.57 9.62 -3.65
C PHE A 124 -6.73 8.86 -2.63
N ALA A 125 -7.40 8.14 -1.73
CA ALA A 125 -6.71 7.29 -0.78
C ALA A 125 -6.17 6.05 -1.48
N LEU A 126 -4.89 5.77 -1.31
CA LEU A 126 -4.30 4.48 -1.67
C LEU A 126 -4.76 3.41 -0.67
N PRO A 127 -4.79 2.12 -1.07
CA PRO A 127 -4.97 1.03 -0.12
C PRO A 127 -3.98 1.13 1.04
N ALA A 128 -4.43 0.76 2.24
CA ALA A 128 -3.69 0.99 3.49
C ALA A 128 -2.26 0.45 3.48
N GLU A 129 -2.08 -0.75 2.95
CA GLU A 129 -0.77 -1.43 2.89
C GLU A 129 0.00 -1.14 1.58
N ALA A 130 -0.58 -0.38 0.65
CA ALA A 130 0.06 -0.08 -0.61
C ALA A 130 1.18 0.95 -0.42
N THR A 131 2.37 0.62 -0.91
CA THR A 131 3.50 1.54 -1.01
C THR A 131 3.43 2.41 -2.26
N ALA A 132 2.79 1.92 -3.30
CA ALA A 132 2.53 2.62 -4.55
C ALA A 132 1.37 1.95 -5.31
N MET A 133 0.80 2.67 -6.28
CA MET A 133 -0.26 2.19 -7.16
C MET A 133 0.09 2.50 -8.62
N ASN A 134 -0.38 1.66 -9.54
CA ASN A 134 -0.22 1.94 -10.97
C ASN A 134 -1.07 3.16 -11.35
N ILE A 135 -0.49 4.09 -12.13
CA ILE A 135 -1.16 5.34 -12.53
C ILE A 135 -2.46 5.09 -13.30
N VAL A 136 -2.50 4.07 -14.16
CA VAL A 136 -3.70 3.72 -14.95
C VAL A 136 -4.81 3.24 -14.03
N GLU A 137 -4.47 2.42 -13.03
CA GLU A 137 -5.42 1.92 -12.03
C GLU A 137 -5.99 3.05 -11.18
N LEU A 138 -5.14 3.94 -10.70
CA LEU A 138 -5.56 5.13 -9.95
C LEU A 138 -6.56 5.98 -10.77
N ILE A 139 -6.25 6.24 -12.04
CA ILE A 139 -7.09 7.04 -12.92
C ILE A 139 -8.43 6.36 -13.17
N ASN A 140 -8.45 5.03 -13.36
CA ASN A 140 -9.68 4.26 -13.48
C ASN A 140 -10.56 4.35 -12.23
N LEU A 141 -9.96 4.25 -11.03
CA LEU A 141 -10.67 4.45 -9.77
C LEU A 141 -11.25 5.87 -9.64
N ALA A 142 -10.56 6.87 -10.21
CA ALA A 142 -11.05 8.24 -10.30
C ALA A 142 -12.16 8.44 -11.34
N GLY A 143 -12.60 7.38 -12.03
CA GLY A 143 -13.62 7.45 -13.08
C GLY A 143 -13.06 7.79 -14.45
N GLY A 144 -11.74 7.92 -14.59
CA GLY A 144 -11.06 8.22 -15.85
C GLY A 144 -10.83 9.71 -16.11
N PHE A 145 -10.51 9.99 -17.35
CA PHE A 145 -10.27 11.34 -17.85
C PHE A 145 -11.56 11.99 -18.36
N SER A 146 -11.65 13.30 -18.18
CA SER A 146 -12.64 14.13 -18.91
C SER A 146 -12.46 13.95 -20.44
N PRO A 147 -13.54 14.13 -21.24
CA PRO A 147 -13.46 14.05 -22.72
C PRO A 147 -12.46 15.01 -23.35
N ILE A 148 -12.21 16.15 -22.72
CA ILE A 148 -11.31 17.20 -23.19
C ILE A 148 -9.87 17.05 -22.69
N ALA A 149 -9.57 16.04 -21.88
CA ALA A 149 -8.26 15.86 -21.24
C ALA A 149 -7.15 15.54 -22.24
N ASP A 150 -5.96 16.12 -22.05
CA ASP A 150 -4.73 15.70 -22.75
C ASP A 150 -4.10 14.47 -22.06
N LYS A 151 -4.59 13.30 -22.41
CA LYS A 151 -4.13 12.00 -21.87
C LYS A 151 -2.67 11.67 -22.22
N LYS A 152 -2.07 12.40 -23.17
CA LYS A 152 -0.66 12.23 -23.56
C LYS A 152 0.29 12.93 -22.61
N LYS A 153 -0.19 13.94 -21.87
CA LYS A 153 0.61 14.81 -21.03
C LYS A 153 0.04 14.89 -19.61
N VAL A 154 0.13 13.78 -18.88
CA VAL A 154 -0.17 13.76 -17.46
C VAL A 154 1.07 14.18 -16.69
N VAL A 155 1.02 15.30 -15.99
CA VAL A 155 2.14 15.78 -15.18
C VAL A 155 2.01 15.18 -13.79
N VAL A 156 3.01 14.44 -13.36
CA VAL A 156 3.13 13.91 -12.00
C VAL A 156 4.20 14.69 -11.27
N THR A 157 3.81 15.42 -10.23
CA THR A 157 4.74 16.14 -9.34
C THR A 157 4.94 15.35 -8.07
N ARG A 158 6.19 15.13 -7.70
CA ARG A 158 6.61 14.40 -6.51
C ARG A 158 7.55 15.23 -5.67
N ASP A 159 7.21 15.37 -4.40
CA ASP A 159 8.02 16.03 -3.40
C ASP A 159 8.93 15.03 -2.69
N TYR A 160 10.20 15.38 -2.59
CA TYR A 160 11.21 14.63 -1.84
C TYR A 160 11.50 15.36 -0.54
N TYR A 161 11.50 14.61 0.57
CA TYR A 161 11.63 15.16 1.91
C TYR A 161 13.02 14.86 2.47
N GLY A 162 13.63 15.87 3.10
CA GLY A 162 14.86 15.72 3.84
C GLY A 162 14.69 15.02 5.19
N THR A 163 15.80 14.83 5.87
CA THR A 163 15.83 14.20 7.20
C THR A 163 15.12 15.04 8.28
N ASP A 164 15.00 16.33 8.07
CA ASP A 164 14.28 17.30 8.90
C ASP A 164 12.75 17.30 8.66
N GLY A 165 12.29 16.59 7.61
CA GLY A 165 10.89 16.51 7.21
C GLY A 165 10.42 17.67 6.33
N GLY A 166 11.32 18.60 5.96
CA GLY A 166 11.04 19.63 4.96
C GLY A 166 11.15 19.10 3.54
N VAL A 167 10.41 19.73 2.59
CA VAL A 167 10.57 19.45 1.16
C VAL A 167 11.92 19.97 0.69
N THR A 168 12.78 19.07 0.23
CA THR A 168 14.12 19.42 -0.27
C THR A 168 14.12 19.61 -1.78
N GLU A 169 13.28 18.89 -2.49
CA GLU A 169 13.20 18.92 -3.95
C GLU A 169 11.80 18.53 -4.43
N SER A 170 11.28 19.17 -5.46
CA SER A 170 10.06 18.77 -6.17
C SER A 170 10.41 18.44 -7.62
N LYS A 171 10.09 17.24 -8.07
CA LYS A 171 10.30 16.80 -9.47
C LYS A 171 8.97 16.62 -10.17
N SER A 172 8.90 17.11 -11.41
CA SER A 172 7.73 16.89 -12.27
C SER A 172 8.11 15.97 -13.43
N PHE A 173 7.24 15.01 -13.69
CA PHE A 173 7.39 14.01 -14.75
C PHE A 173 6.20 14.11 -15.70
N GLU A 174 6.46 14.14 -17.01
CA GLU A 174 5.40 14.06 -18.01
C GLU A 174 5.20 12.59 -18.41
N VAL A 175 3.99 12.07 -18.23
CA VAL A 175 3.65 10.66 -18.44
C VAL A 175 2.59 10.54 -19.52
N ASN A 176 2.86 9.75 -20.56
CA ASN A 176 1.90 9.46 -21.62
C ASN A 176 1.01 8.27 -21.23
N VAL A 177 -0.06 8.57 -20.50
CA VAL A 177 -1.01 7.54 -20.04
C VAL A 177 -1.83 6.96 -21.17
N GLN A 178 -2.11 7.75 -22.24
CA GLN A 178 -2.83 7.25 -23.42
C GLN A 178 -2.08 6.08 -24.07
N ALA A 179 -0.76 6.18 -24.20
CA ALA A 179 0.05 5.11 -24.79
C ALA A 179 0.07 3.85 -23.91
N MET A 180 0.01 4.01 -22.58
CA MET A 180 -0.09 2.88 -21.64
C MET A 180 -1.42 2.15 -21.76
N ILE A 181 -2.53 2.90 -21.91
CA ILE A 181 -3.88 2.32 -22.06
C ILE A 181 -4.06 1.66 -23.43
N SER A 182 -3.58 2.30 -24.50
CA SER A 182 -3.77 1.81 -25.88
C SER A 182 -2.89 0.61 -26.26
N GLY A 183 -2.00 0.18 -25.34
CA GLY A 183 -1.14 -0.99 -25.58
C GLY A 183 -0.12 -0.81 -26.69
N ASN A 184 0.35 0.43 -26.92
CA ASN A 184 1.41 0.71 -27.88
C ASN A 184 2.61 -0.21 -27.62
N THR A 185 3.03 -0.99 -28.62
CA THR A 185 4.04 -2.04 -28.50
C THR A 185 5.40 -1.55 -27.97
N LYS A 186 5.73 -0.28 -28.17
CA LYS A 186 6.96 0.33 -27.62
C LYS A 186 6.89 0.64 -26.12
N ILE A 187 5.66 0.72 -25.56
CA ILE A 187 5.41 1.07 -24.15
C ILE A 187 4.65 -0.06 -23.45
N LYS A 188 4.31 -1.13 -24.18
CA LYS A 188 3.59 -2.29 -23.64
C LYS A 188 4.35 -2.89 -22.46
N GLY A 189 3.72 -2.91 -21.29
CA GLY A 189 4.34 -3.39 -20.04
C GLY A 189 5.06 -2.31 -19.22
N GLN A 190 5.20 -1.10 -19.73
CA GLN A 190 5.73 0.00 -18.93
C GLN A 190 4.70 0.40 -17.87
N LYS A 191 5.00 0.13 -16.60
CA LYS A 191 4.18 0.52 -15.46
C LYS A 191 4.75 1.81 -14.88
N TRP A 192 3.91 2.82 -14.68
CA TRP A 192 4.26 4.01 -13.93
C TRP A 192 3.62 3.95 -12.55
N TRP A 193 4.44 4.08 -11.53
CA TRP A 193 3.99 3.99 -10.15
C TRP A 193 3.84 5.37 -9.53
N VAL A 194 2.66 5.61 -8.95
CA VAL A 194 2.38 6.78 -8.12
C VAL A 194 2.51 6.40 -6.66
N TYR A 195 3.04 7.32 -5.89
CA TYR A 195 3.34 7.15 -4.47
C TYR A 195 2.50 8.09 -3.61
N PRO A 196 2.32 7.80 -2.31
CA PRO A 196 1.68 8.72 -1.40
C PRO A 196 2.30 10.12 -1.45
N GLY A 197 1.47 11.14 -1.61
CA GLY A 197 1.89 12.53 -1.74
C GLY A 197 2.06 13.02 -3.17
N ASP A 198 2.10 12.13 -4.17
CA ASP A 198 2.17 12.56 -5.58
C ASP A 198 0.95 13.40 -5.96
N GLN A 199 1.18 14.41 -6.79
CA GLN A 199 0.17 15.27 -7.37
C GLN A 199 0.12 15.04 -8.89
N LEU A 200 -1.04 14.63 -9.39
CA LEU A 200 -1.28 14.42 -10.82
C LEU A 200 -2.10 15.59 -11.37
N ASN A 201 -1.60 16.18 -12.44
CA ASN A 201 -2.30 17.24 -13.13
C ASN A 201 -2.48 16.90 -14.62
N VAL A 202 -3.67 17.10 -15.14
CA VAL A 202 -3.98 16.95 -16.57
C VAL A 202 -4.63 18.22 -17.07
N LYS A 203 -4.02 18.80 -18.10
CA LYS A 203 -4.58 19.97 -18.78
C LYS A 203 -5.62 19.54 -19.83
N GLU A 204 -6.41 20.48 -20.26
CA GLU A 204 -7.25 20.31 -21.43
C GLU A 204 -6.39 20.22 -22.69
N ARG A 205 -6.85 19.42 -23.65
CA ARG A 205 -6.22 19.32 -24.97
C ARG A 205 -6.54 20.58 -25.76
N LEU A 206 -5.51 21.33 -26.12
CA LEU A 206 -5.62 22.41 -27.09
C LEU A 206 -5.86 21.80 -28.48
N PHE A 207 -6.83 22.30 -29.20
CA PHE A 207 -7.18 21.88 -30.57
C PHE A 207 -6.09 22.26 -31.54
#